data_d352a85bfc7c9e99b77aee50abf71caf
#
_entry.id   d352a85bfc7c9e99b77aee50abf71caf
#
_cell.length_a   1.000
_cell.length_b   1.000
_cell.length_c   1.000
_cell.angle_alpha   90.00
_cell.angle_beta   90.00
_cell.angle_gamma   90.00
#
_symmetry.space_group_name_H-M   'P 1'
#
loop_
_entity.id
_entity.type
_entity.pdbx_description
1 polymer ?
#
loop_
_entity_poly.entity_id
_entity_poly.type
_entity_poly.pdbx_seq_one_letter_code
_entity_poly.pdbx_strand_id
1 'polypeptide(L)'
;EAKKEHFVVLCLNARRQLTHQETVSIGTLSASLVHPRECFSPAILHAAAAVVCVHNHPSGDPTPSSEDRDVTRRLQRAGELLGIPLADHVVVSASGFFSFREHGIL
;
A
#
# COMPACT_ATOMS: atom_id res chain seq x y z
N GLU A 1 -0.71 -6.49 19.56
CA GLU A 1 0.51 -6.67 18.79
C GLU A 1 0.27 -7.54 17.56
N ALA A 2 0.64 -7.02 16.40
CA ALA A 2 0.44 -7.73 15.14
C ALA A 2 1.59 -8.72 14.93
N LYS A 3 1.28 -10.01 14.83
CA LYS A 3 2.26 -11.05 14.48
C LYS A 3 2.17 -11.43 13.02
N LYS A 4 1.16 -10.94 12.32
CA LYS A 4 0.94 -11.18 10.90
C LYS A 4 1.10 -9.87 10.14
N GLU A 5 1.47 -9.98 8.87
CA GLU A 5 1.52 -8.81 8.00
C GLU A 5 0.12 -8.47 7.54
N HIS A 6 -0.22 -7.20 7.70
CA HIS A 6 -1.48 -6.64 7.22
C HIS A 6 -1.16 -5.68 6.09
N PHE A 7 -1.89 -5.79 5.00
CA PHE A 7 -1.76 -4.87 3.87
C PHE A 7 -3.05 -4.08 3.76
N VAL A 8 -2.94 -2.77 3.97
CA VAL A 8 -4.08 -1.87 4.05
C VAL A 8 -4.01 -0.84 2.93
N VAL A 9 -5.15 -0.60 2.28
CA VAL A 9 -5.26 0.45 1.27
C VAL A 9 -6.02 1.63 1.87
N LEU A 10 -5.44 2.81 1.77
CA LEU A 10 -6.05 4.06 2.19
C LEU A 10 -6.50 4.82 0.95
N CYS A 11 -7.78 5.12 0.87
CA CYS A 11 -8.34 5.88 -0.25
C CYS A 11 -8.38 7.36 0.09
N LEU A 12 -7.85 8.19 -0.80
CA LEU A 12 -7.76 9.63 -0.60
C LEU A 12 -8.57 10.37 -1.65
N ASN A 13 -9.22 11.45 -1.25
CA ASN A 13 -9.88 12.34 -2.20
C ASN A 13 -8.86 13.32 -2.81
N ALA A 14 -9.31 14.22 -3.68
CA ALA A 14 -8.44 15.17 -4.37
C ALA A 14 -7.73 16.13 -3.40
N ARG A 15 -8.27 16.30 -2.21
CA ARG A 15 -7.67 17.15 -1.17
C ARG A 15 -6.73 16.36 -0.26
N ARG A 16 -6.45 15.11 -0.62
CA ARG A 16 -5.59 14.19 0.15
C ARG A 16 -6.14 13.86 1.53
N GLN A 17 -7.46 13.89 1.67
CA GLN A 17 -8.13 13.46 2.89
C GLN A 17 -8.49 11.99 2.79
N LEU A 18 -8.35 11.27 3.89
CA LEU A 18 -8.73 9.85 3.97
C LEU A 18 -10.25 9.74 3.93
N THR A 19 -10.78 9.00 2.95
CA THR A 19 -12.22 8.79 2.80
C THR A 19 -12.64 7.35 3.07
N HIS A 20 -11.72 6.38 2.92
CA HIS A 20 -12.01 4.98 3.15
C HIS A 20 -10.70 4.24 3.37
N GLN A 21 -10.75 3.17 4.16
CA GLN A 21 -9.61 2.28 4.30
C GLN A 21 -10.09 0.84 4.31
N GLU A 22 -9.26 -0.05 3.81
CA GLU A 22 -9.62 -1.45 3.71
C GLU A 22 -8.39 -2.33 3.82
N THR A 23 -8.47 -3.39 4.63
CA THR A 23 -7.44 -4.40 4.71
C THR A 23 -7.66 -5.39 3.57
N VAL A 24 -6.69 -5.51 2.68
CA VAL A 24 -6.83 -6.35 1.49
C VAL A 24 -6.06 -7.68 1.60
N SER A 25 -5.16 -7.79 2.59
CA SER A 25 -4.42 -9.03 2.80
C SER A 25 -3.96 -9.10 4.24
N ILE A 26 -4.04 -10.30 4.82
CA ILE A 26 -3.54 -10.61 6.16
C ILE A 26 -2.78 -11.93 6.07
N GLY A 27 -1.59 -11.99 6.66
CA GLY A 27 -0.78 -13.19 6.69
C GLY A 27 0.62 -12.90 6.20
N THR A 28 1.25 -13.90 5.57
CA THR A 28 2.56 -13.71 4.96
C THR A 28 2.38 -12.96 3.64
N LEU A 29 2.98 -11.78 3.53
CA LEU A 29 2.88 -10.98 2.33
C LEU A 29 3.78 -11.56 1.24
N SER A 30 3.22 -11.74 0.05
CA SER A 30 4.02 -12.01 -1.13
C SER A 30 3.42 -11.24 -2.31
N ALA A 31 4.26 -10.98 -3.33
CA ALA A 31 3.82 -10.23 -4.50
C ALA A 31 2.68 -10.93 -5.23
N SER A 32 2.58 -12.27 -5.13
CA SER A 32 1.52 -13.02 -5.76
C SER A 32 0.19 -12.95 -5.02
N LEU A 33 0.18 -12.52 -3.75
CA LEU A 33 -1.02 -12.45 -2.92
C LEU A 33 -1.67 -11.07 -2.94
N VAL A 34 -0.91 -10.02 -3.29
CA VAL A 34 -1.44 -8.67 -3.36
C VAL A 34 -1.76 -8.34 -4.82
N HIS A 35 -3.03 -8.44 -5.17
CA HIS A 35 -3.46 -8.17 -6.55
C HIS A 35 -3.94 -6.73 -6.70
N PRO A 36 -3.52 -6.05 -7.80
CA PRO A 36 -4.01 -4.69 -8.07
C PRO A 36 -5.53 -4.59 -8.07
N ARG A 37 -6.24 -5.60 -8.59
CA ARG A 37 -7.70 -5.55 -8.61
C ARG A 37 -8.29 -5.43 -7.20
N GLU A 38 -7.66 -6.04 -6.19
CA GLU A 38 -8.15 -5.99 -4.82
C GLU A 38 -7.81 -4.66 -4.16
N CYS A 39 -6.66 -4.10 -4.49
CA CYS A 39 -6.23 -2.82 -3.96
C CYS A 39 -7.04 -1.66 -4.54
N PHE A 40 -7.39 -1.74 -5.82
CA PHE A 40 -8.07 -0.64 -6.51
C PHE A 40 -9.58 -0.79 -6.53
N SER A 41 -10.13 -1.97 -6.20
CA SER A 41 -11.58 -2.14 -6.11
C SER A 41 -12.21 -1.14 -5.14
N PRO A 42 -11.74 -1.01 -3.88
CA PRO A 42 -12.30 0.00 -2.99
C PRO A 42 -12.07 1.43 -3.49
N ALA A 43 -10.93 1.68 -4.15
CA ALA A 43 -10.64 3.00 -4.68
C ALA A 43 -11.63 3.41 -5.78
N ILE A 44 -11.98 2.48 -6.66
CA ILE A 44 -12.96 2.73 -7.70
C ILE A 44 -14.36 2.91 -7.09
N LEU A 45 -14.73 2.02 -6.16
CA LEU A 45 -16.03 2.07 -5.51
C LEU A 45 -16.26 3.38 -4.76
N HIS A 46 -15.22 3.89 -4.11
CA HIS A 46 -15.31 5.10 -3.30
C HIS A 46 -14.82 6.35 -4.04
N ALA A 47 -14.66 6.28 -5.35
CA ALA A 47 -14.26 7.39 -6.21
C ALA A 47 -13.00 8.10 -5.69
N ALA A 48 -12.00 7.33 -5.28
CA ALA A 48 -10.76 7.88 -4.77
C ALA A 48 -9.97 8.60 -5.85
N ALA A 49 -9.30 9.69 -5.49
CA ALA A 49 -8.38 10.39 -6.38
C ALA A 49 -6.97 9.81 -6.34
N ALA A 50 -6.62 9.14 -5.24
CA ALA A 50 -5.33 8.49 -5.07
C ALA A 50 -5.43 7.44 -3.96
N VAL A 51 -4.43 6.56 -3.88
CA VAL A 51 -4.35 5.56 -2.80
C VAL A 51 -2.98 5.60 -2.16
N VAL A 52 -2.93 5.22 -0.88
CA VAL A 52 -1.70 4.95 -0.14
C VAL A 52 -1.81 3.52 0.38
N CYS A 53 -0.75 2.75 0.22
CA CYS A 53 -0.69 1.41 0.78
C CYS A 53 0.16 1.43 2.04
N VAL A 54 -0.28 0.72 3.06
CA VAL A 54 0.45 0.60 4.32
C VAL A 54 0.51 -0.86 4.70
N HIS A 55 1.69 -1.36 5.02
CA HIS A 55 1.76 -2.68 5.63
C HIS A 55 2.80 -2.70 6.74
N ASN A 56 2.64 -3.64 7.66
CA ASN A 56 3.51 -3.76 8.82
C ASN A 56 4.51 -4.89 8.63
N HIS A 57 5.72 -4.69 9.19
CA HIS A 57 6.73 -5.74 9.32
C HIS A 57 6.81 -6.17 10.77
N PRO A 58 6.27 -7.35 11.13
CA PRO A 58 6.31 -7.83 12.51
C PRO A 58 7.73 -8.04 13.05
N SER A 59 8.71 -8.19 12.15
CA SER A 59 10.11 -8.34 12.56
C SER A 59 10.68 -7.13 13.29
N GLY A 60 10.05 -5.96 13.13
CA GLY A 60 10.53 -4.72 13.73
C GLY A 60 11.41 -3.89 12.81
N ASP A 61 11.81 -4.41 11.65
CA ASP A 61 12.64 -3.69 10.69
C ASP A 61 11.75 -3.20 9.54
N PRO A 62 11.60 -1.87 9.32
CA PRO A 62 10.71 -1.35 8.28
C PRO A 62 11.33 -1.38 6.89
N THR A 63 12.57 -1.84 6.73
CA THR A 63 13.22 -1.89 5.42
C THR A 63 12.41 -2.75 4.46
N PRO A 64 12.05 -2.25 3.27
CA PRO A 64 11.25 -3.01 2.32
C PRO A 64 12.05 -4.18 1.73
N SER A 65 11.36 -5.29 1.53
CA SER A 65 11.90 -6.46 0.86
C SER A 65 11.83 -6.29 -0.66
N SER A 66 12.45 -7.22 -1.40
CA SER A 66 12.31 -7.22 -2.86
C SER A 66 10.86 -7.45 -3.28
N GLU A 67 10.12 -8.27 -2.52
CA GLU A 67 8.70 -8.49 -2.79
C GLU A 67 7.88 -7.23 -2.56
N ASP A 68 8.20 -6.46 -1.53
CA ASP A 68 7.55 -5.17 -1.29
C ASP A 68 7.75 -4.23 -2.48
N ARG A 69 8.95 -4.22 -3.04
CA ARG A 69 9.27 -3.39 -4.19
C ARG A 69 8.51 -3.84 -5.44
N ASP A 70 8.37 -5.16 -5.64
CA ASP A 70 7.61 -5.71 -6.75
C ASP A 70 6.13 -5.35 -6.65
N VAL A 71 5.54 -5.47 -5.45
CA VAL A 71 4.17 -5.06 -5.19
C VAL A 71 3.99 -3.57 -5.52
N THR A 72 4.91 -2.74 -5.05
CA THR A 72 4.84 -1.29 -5.30
C THR A 72 4.85 -0.98 -6.78
N ARG A 73 5.75 -1.61 -7.56
CA ARG A 73 5.81 -1.38 -9.00
C ARG A 73 4.53 -1.78 -9.72
N ARG A 74 3.97 -2.93 -9.33
CA ARG A 74 2.72 -3.40 -9.93
C ARG A 74 1.57 -2.47 -9.63
N LEU A 75 1.45 -2.03 -8.39
CA LEU A 75 0.39 -1.12 -7.98
C LEU A 75 0.55 0.26 -8.61
N GLN A 76 1.78 0.73 -8.76
CA GLN A 76 2.05 2.00 -9.42
C GLN A 76 1.58 1.98 -10.87
N ARG A 77 1.89 0.91 -11.60
CA ARG A 77 1.47 0.75 -12.99
C ARG A 77 -0.05 0.68 -13.11
N ALA A 78 -0.68 -0.08 -12.24
CA ALA A 78 -2.14 -0.22 -12.25
C ALA A 78 -2.80 1.13 -11.97
N GLY A 79 -2.29 1.87 -11.00
CA GLY A 79 -2.82 3.19 -10.66
C GLY A 79 -2.70 4.17 -11.82
N GLU A 80 -1.58 4.13 -12.53
CA GLU A 80 -1.39 4.98 -13.71
C GLU A 80 -2.42 4.69 -14.78
N LEU A 81 -2.69 3.42 -15.04
CA LEU A 81 -3.70 3.01 -16.02
C LEU A 81 -5.11 3.44 -15.60
N LEU A 82 -5.42 3.37 -14.33
CA LEU A 82 -6.75 3.68 -13.81
C LEU A 82 -6.96 5.18 -13.57
N GLY A 83 -5.90 5.97 -13.59
CA GLY A 83 -5.99 7.37 -13.22
C GLY A 83 -6.15 7.59 -11.72
N ILE A 84 -5.78 6.59 -10.91
CA ILE A 84 -5.80 6.64 -9.46
C ILE A 84 -4.38 6.34 -8.97
N PRO A 85 -3.51 7.36 -8.90
CA PRO A 85 -2.10 7.09 -8.63
C PRO A 85 -1.87 6.54 -7.23
N LEU A 86 -0.84 5.68 -7.13
CA LEU A 86 -0.31 5.25 -5.84
C LEU A 86 0.54 6.41 -5.31
N ALA A 87 0.03 7.10 -4.30
CA ALA A 87 0.69 8.29 -3.75
C ALA A 87 1.88 7.90 -2.87
N ASP A 88 1.78 6.80 -2.14
CA ASP A 88 2.88 6.28 -1.34
C ASP A 88 2.63 4.82 -0.98
N HIS A 89 3.70 4.14 -0.60
CA HIS A 89 3.68 2.84 0.03
C HIS A 89 4.53 2.98 1.29
N VAL A 90 3.94 2.73 2.45
CA VAL A 90 4.59 2.92 3.74
C VAL A 90 4.66 1.58 4.47
N VAL A 91 5.87 1.22 4.88
CA VAL A 91 6.10 0.04 5.72
C VAL A 91 6.26 0.52 7.15
N VAL A 92 5.49 -0.05 8.07
CA VAL A 92 5.56 0.33 9.49
C VAL A 92 6.07 -0.83 10.33
N SER A 93 6.78 -0.48 11.41
CA SER A 93 7.29 -1.46 12.36
C SER A 93 7.42 -0.80 13.73
N ALA A 94 7.80 -1.60 14.74
CA ALA A 94 8.01 -1.08 16.09
C ALA A 94 9.13 -0.03 16.15
N SER A 95 10.12 -0.12 15.25
CA SER A 95 11.27 0.79 15.27
C SER A 95 11.08 2.03 14.38
N GLY A 96 9.99 2.11 13.61
CA GLY A 96 9.76 3.26 12.74
C GLY A 96 9.02 2.90 11.47
N PHE A 97 9.24 3.69 10.43
CA PHE A 97 8.55 3.46 9.16
C PHE A 97 9.47 3.76 7.99
N PHE A 98 9.11 3.24 6.82
CA PHE A 98 9.78 3.50 5.57
C PHE A 98 8.73 3.97 4.55
N SER A 99 8.92 5.16 3.99
CA SER A 99 8.08 5.69 2.93
C SER A 99 8.82 5.55 1.60
N PHE A 100 8.22 4.86 0.64
CA PHE A 100 8.81 4.71 -0.69
C PHE A 100 8.97 6.07 -1.36
N ARG A 101 7.98 6.95 -1.17
CA ARG A 101 8.02 8.28 -1.77
C ARG A 101 9.14 9.13 -1.19
N GLU A 102 9.33 9.10 0.13
CA GLU A 102 10.39 9.87 0.77
C GLU A 102 11.78 9.42 0.33
N HIS A 103 11.91 8.15 -0.06
CA HIS A 103 13.19 7.61 -0.53
C HIS A 103 13.34 7.69 -2.04
N GLY A 104 12.45 8.37 -2.73
CA GLY A 104 12.55 8.57 -4.16
C GLY A 104 12.34 7.32 -5.01
N ILE A 105 11.69 6.29 -4.45
CA ILE A 105 11.44 5.03 -5.15
C ILE A 105 10.05 5.05 -5.80
N LEU A 106 9.27 6.04 -5.48
CA LEU A 106 7.91 6.14 -5.99
C LEU A 106 7.67 7.52 -6.58
#